data_4ef5d057f0019fa76bd1172c95ce3fe1
#
_entry.id   4ef5d057f0019fa76bd1172c95ce3fe1
#
_cell.length_a   1.000
_cell.length_b   1.000
_cell.length_c   1.000
_cell.angle_alpha   90.00
_cell.angle_beta   90.00
_cell.angle_gamma   90.00
#
_symmetry.space_group_name_H-M   'P 1'
#
loop_
_entity.id
_entity.type
_entity.pdbx_description
1 polymer ?
#
loop_
_entity_poly.entity_id
_entity_poly.type
_entity_poly.pdbx_seq_one_letter_code
_entity_poly.pdbx_strand_id
1 'polypeptide(L)'
;MRMTTPFASALLSALMVAACSQAPPPAVPDTRASDEQAIRDLIASSSQTSPNKNPEKFFAFYDPDASLLMPDAPILTGLPAIKQALETAFTDSSLAIDVRTTKVEVARSGDYGYAQGTVIQKATNPKTRKIETRDGKWVTVFKKDTDGSWKAVADTFNFNGPATAIR
;
A
#
# COMPACT_ATOMS: atom_id res chain seq x y z
N MET A 1 -3.34 -18.26 -97.06
CA MET A 1 -3.10 -18.98 -95.80
C MET A 1 -2.53 -18.00 -94.80
N ARG A 2 -3.37 -17.40 -93.98
CA ARG A 2 -2.99 -16.36 -92.97
C ARG A 2 -3.31 -16.92 -91.62
N MET A 3 -2.29 -17.17 -90.82
CA MET A 3 -2.38 -17.57 -89.43
C MET A 3 -2.52 -16.32 -88.54
N THR A 4 -3.59 -16.24 -87.80
CA THR A 4 -3.82 -15.22 -86.78
C THR A 4 -3.55 -15.82 -85.43
N THR A 5 -2.60 -15.27 -84.72
CA THR A 5 -2.34 -15.56 -83.27
C THR A 5 -3.16 -14.68 -82.34
N PRO A 6 -3.77 -15.22 -81.29
CA PRO A 6 -4.46 -14.38 -80.31
C PRO A 6 -3.51 -13.88 -79.25
N PHE A 7 -3.61 -12.59 -78.91
CA PHE A 7 -2.99 -11.94 -77.77
C PHE A 7 -3.70 -12.34 -76.51
N ALA A 8 -2.98 -12.95 -75.59
CA ALA A 8 -3.46 -13.19 -74.20
C ALA A 8 -3.12 -11.98 -73.32
N SER A 9 -4.17 -11.25 -72.93
CA SER A 9 -4.04 -10.16 -71.93
C SER A 9 -4.02 -10.75 -70.57
N ALA A 10 -2.88 -10.67 -69.86
CA ALA A 10 -2.74 -10.99 -68.44
C ALA A 10 -3.16 -9.77 -67.59
N LEU A 11 -4.31 -9.86 -66.95
CA LEU A 11 -4.72 -8.90 -65.89
C LEU A 11 -3.97 -9.20 -64.60
N LEU A 12 -3.04 -8.29 -64.22
CA LEU A 12 -2.33 -8.32 -62.96
C LEU A 12 -3.18 -7.62 -61.92
N SER A 13 -3.92 -8.38 -61.08
CA SER A 13 -4.69 -7.84 -59.95
C SER A 13 -3.76 -7.54 -58.80
N ALA A 14 -3.47 -6.24 -58.56
CA ALA A 14 -2.74 -5.76 -57.38
C ALA A 14 -3.66 -5.80 -56.16
N LEU A 15 -3.45 -6.77 -55.23
CA LEU A 15 -4.08 -6.78 -53.91
C LEU A 15 -3.41 -5.71 -53.05
N MET A 16 -4.08 -4.57 -52.82
CA MET A 16 -3.68 -3.61 -51.81
C MET A 16 -4.08 -4.14 -50.43
N VAL A 17 -3.10 -4.62 -49.67
CA VAL A 17 -3.25 -4.93 -48.24
C VAL A 17 -3.23 -3.59 -47.48
N ALA A 18 -4.41 -3.07 -47.15
CA ALA A 18 -4.53 -1.95 -46.24
C ALA A 18 -4.16 -2.43 -44.81
N ALA A 19 -2.91 -2.26 -44.42
CA ALA A 19 -2.49 -2.43 -43.04
C ALA A 19 -3.16 -1.32 -42.19
N CYS A 20 -4.23 -1.68 -41.47
CA CYS A 20 -4.78 -0.83 -40.43
C CYS A 20 -3.71 -0.61 -39.34
N SER A 21 -2.96 0.46 -39.45
CA SER A 21 -2.08 0.95 -38.39
C SER A 21 -2.98 1.47 -37.26
N GLN A 22 -3.31 0.59 -36.32
CA GLN A 22 -3.97 1.04 -35.08
C GLN A 22 -2.98 1.93 -34.34
N ALA A 23 -3.37 3.19 -34.08
CA ALA A 23 -2.62 4.06 -33.22
C ALA A 23 -2.44 3.38 -31.84
N PRO A 24 -1.25 3.45 -31.23
CA PRO A 24 -1.06 2.89 -29.89
C PRO A 24 -2.08 3.51 -28.94
N PRO A 25 -2.64 2.72 -28.00
CA PRO A 25 -3.56 3.26 -26.99
C PRO A 25 -2.89 4.44 -26.26
N PRO A 26 -3.67 5.47 -25.87
CA PRO A 26 -3.12 6.62 -25.16
C PRO A 26 -2.38 6.13 -23.92
N ALA A 27 -1.20 6.68 -23.67
CA ALA A 27 -0.40 6.33 -22.51
C ALA A 27 -1.20 6.68 -21.23
N VAL A 28 -1.35 5.70 -20.34
CA VAL A 28 -1.94 5.94 -19.02
C VAL A 28 -1.06 6.95 -18.28
N PRO A 29 -1.62 8.03 -17.73
CA PRO A 29 -0.83 9.01 -16.97
C PRO A 29 -0.05 8.33 -15.84
N ASP A 30 1.21 8.71 -15.66
CA ASP A 30 2.01 8.25 -14.53
C ASP A 30 1.59 9.02 -13.26
N THR A 31 0.85 8.36 -12.38
CA THR A 31 0.33 8.95 -11.14
C THR A 31 1.19 8.62 -9.91
N ARG A 32 2.34 7.94 -10.08
CA ARG A 32 3.15 7.45 -8.95
C ARG A 32 3.51 8.54 -7.94
N ALA A 33 3.93 9.71 -8.40
CA ALA A 33 4.33 10.79 -7.49
C ALA A 33 3.15 11.30 -6.63
N SER A 34 1.96 11.45 -7.21
CA SER A 34 0.75 11.84 -6.47
C SER A 34 0.28 10.72 -5.54
N ASP A 35 0.42 9.49 -5.95
CA ASP A 35 0.05 8.31 -5.15
C ASP A 35 0.99 8.11 -3.96
N GLU A 36 2.30 8.32 -4.14
CA GLU A 36 3.26 8.32 -3.04
C GLU A 36 2.96 9.41 -2.02
N GLN A 37 2.55 10.61 -2.47
CA GLN A 37 2.14 11.67 -1.56
C GLN A 37 0.86 11.29 -0.82
N ALA A 38 -0.15 10.72 -1.49
CA ALA A 38 -1.39 10.27 -0.86
C ALA A 38 -1.14 9.21 0.23
N ILE A 39 -0.22 8.27 0.00
CA ILE A 39 0.19 7.29 1.02
C ILE A 39 0.88 7.99 2.21
N ARG A 40 1.77 8.98 1.97
CA ARG A 40 2.40 9.76 3.05
C ARG A 40 1.37 10.50 3.90
N ASP A 41 0.40 11.12 3.26
CA ASP A 41 -0.67 11.86 3.94
C ASP A 41 -1.57 10.94 4.76
N LEU A 42 -1.87 9.74 4.22
CA LEU A 42 -2.62 8.71 4.94
C LEU A 42 -1.90 8.26 6.21
N ILE A 43 -0.59 7.96 6.11
CA ILE A 43 0.24 7.57 7.26
C ILE A 43 0.31 8.71 8.28
N ALA A 44 0.58 9.93 7.85
CA ALA A 44 0.64 11.09 8.73
C ALA A 44 -0.70 11.31 9.45
N SER A 45 -1.81 11.20 8.75
CA SER A 45 -3.16 11.36 9.30
C SER A 45 -3.51 10.28 10.33
N SER A 46 -3.11 9.03 10.12
CA SER A 46 -3.34 7.93 11.07
C SER A 46 -2.46 8.04 12.32
N SER A 47 -1.21 8.49 12.18
CA SER A 47 -0.24 8.59 13.27
C SER A 47 -0.38 9.86 14.11
N GLN A 48 -0.91 10.95 13.57
CA GLN A 48 -1.15 12.20 14.34
C GLN A 48 -2.23 12.06 15.40
N THR A 49 -3.08 11.05 15.29
CA THR A 49 -4.12 10.81 16.27
C THR A 49 -3.68 9.67 17.18
N SER A 50 -3.47 9.96 18.47
CA SER A 50 -3.21 8.90 19.45
C SER A 50 -4.32 7.84 19.35
N PRO A 51 -4.01 6.55 19.12
CA PRO A 51 -5.02 5.52 18.85
C PRO A 51 -6.06 5.40 19.97
N ASN A 52 -5.66 5.69 21.21
CA ASN A 52 -6.56 5.69 22.38
C ASN A 52 -7.56 6.86 22.38
N LYS A 53 -7.32 7.92 21.61
CA LYS A 53 -8.24 9.06 21.50
C LYS A 53 -9.25 8.94 20.37
N ASN A 54 -8.85 8.30 19.27
CA ASN A 54 -9.72 8.07 18.12
C ASN A 54 -9.35 6.76 17.42
N PRO A 55 -9.75 5.62 18.00
CA PRO A 55 -9.44 4.30 17.44
C PRO A 55 -10.04 4.10 16.03
N GLU A 56 -11.21 4.66 15.76
CA GLU A 56 -11.85 4.52 14.44
C GLU A 56 -11.01 5.16 13.32
N LYS A 57 -10.38 6.32 13.60
CA LYS A 57 -9.47 6.95 12.64
C LYS A 57 -8.22 6.10 12.38
N PHE A 58 -7.69 5.45 13.40
CA PHE A 58 -6.60 4.51 13.26
C PHE A 58 -7.02 3.30 12.41
N PHE A 59 -8.18 2.72 12.68
CA PHE A 59 -8.66 1.55 11.96
C PHE A 59 -9.09 1.86 10.52
N ALA A 60 -9.48 3.09 10.20
CA ALA A 60 -9.78 3.52 8.84
C ALA A 60 -8.57 3.45 7.88
N PHE A 61 -7.36 3.33 8.42
CA PHE A 61 -6.12 3.10 7.69
C PHE A 61 -6.08 1.74 7.00
N TYR A 62 -6.72 0.72 7.58
CA TYR A 62 -6.67 -0.66 7.12
C TYR A 62 -7.78 -1.00 6.12
N ASP A 63 -7.44 -1.89 5.18
CA ASP A 63 -8.42 -2.61 4.36
C ASP A 63 -9.23 -3.58 5.24
N PRO A 64 -10.52 -3.86 4.93
CA PRO A 64 -11.32 -4.84 5.66
C PRO A 64 -10.66 -6.23 5.79
N ASP A 65 -9.87 -6.64 4.77
CA ASP A 65 -9.20 -7.95 4.73
C ASP A 65 -7.70 -7.85 5.09
N ALA A 66 -7.26 -6.73 5.67
CA ALA A 66 -5.86 -6.50 6.01
C ALA A 66 -5.27 -7.55 6.93
N SER A 67 -3.96 -7.76 6.82
CA SER A 67 -3.18 -8.57 7.75
C SER A 67 -2.25 -7.70 8.59
N LEU A 68 -2.27 -7.90 9.91
CA LEU A 68 -1.33 -7.26 10.84
C LEU A 68 -0.41 -8.32 11.45
N LEU A 69 0.90 -8.11 11.28
CA LEU A 69 1.97 -8.98 11.74
C LEU A 69 2.73 -8.30 12.88
N MET A 70 2.30 -8.57 14.12
CA MET A 70 2.93 -8.00 15.32
C MET A 70 4.09 -8.87 15.81
N PRO A 71 5.09 -8.28 16.50
CA PRO A 71 6.12 -9.05 17.19
C PRO A 71 5.52 -10.05 18.18
N ASP A 72 6.08 -11.26 18.23
CA ASP A 72 5.77 -12.29 19.19
C ASP A 72 4.27 -12.71 19.24
N ALA A 73 3.54 -12.51 18.15
CA ALA A 73 2.12 -12.83 18.03
C ALA A 73 1.79 -13.54 16.70
N PRO A 74 0.74 -14.36 16.64
CA PRO A 74 0.19 -14.85 15.39
C PRO A 74 -0.25 -13.73 14.45
N ILE A 75 -0.32 -14.03 13.16
CA ILE A 75 -0.87 -13.09 12.17
C ILE A 75 -2.35 -12.85 12.49
N LEU A 76 -2.74 -11.59 12.51
CA LEU A 76 -4.13 -11.17 12.60
C LEU A 76 -4.64 -10.90 11.17
N THR A 77 -5.72 -11.56 10.78
CA THR A 77 -6.31 -11.40 9.45
C THR A 77 -7.73 -10.85 9.56
N GLY A 78 -7.97 -9.78 8.81
CA GLY A 78 -9.22 -9.04 8.79
C GLY A 78 -9.34 -7.98 9.89
N LEU A 79 -9.96 -6.87 9.53
CA LEU A 79 -10.14 -5.72 10.44
C LEU A 79 -10.82 -6.06 11.76
N PRO A 80 -11.82 -6.97 11.84
CA PRO A 80 -12.41 -7.36 13.13
C PRO A 80 -11.38 -7.98 14.09
N ALA A 81 -10.51 -8.87 13.61
CA ALA A 81 -9.47 -9.50 14.42
C ALA A 81 -8.42 -8.48 14.88
N ILE A 82 -8.04 -7.55 14.00
CA ILE A 82 -7.12 -6.45 14.32
C ILE A 82 -7.72 -5.54 15.41
N LYS A 83 -8.99 -5.13 15.28
CA LYS A 83 -9.70 -4.33 16.27
C LYS A 83 -9.71 -5.01 17.63
N GLN A 84 -10.15 -6.26 17.68
CA GLN A 84 -10.22 -7.04 18.91
C GLN A 84 -8.86 -7.16 19.63
N ALA A 85 -7.79 -7.42 18.87
CA ALA A 85 -6.45 -7.59 19.43
C ALA A 85 -5.85 -6.28 19.98
N LEU A 86 -6.17 -5.15 19.35
CA LEU A 86 -5.64 -3.83 19.75
C LEU A 86 -6.51 -3.11 20.78
N GLU A 87 -7.74 -3.57 21.03
CA GLU A 87 -8.69 -2.90 21.94
C GLU A 87 -8.09 -2.66 23.35
N THR A 88 -7.48 -3.69 23.92
CA THR A 88 -6.83 -3.58 25.24
C THR A 88 -5.66 -2.59 25.24
N ALA A 89 -4.84 -2.60 24.18
CA ALA A 89 -3.71 -1.68 24.06
C ALA A 89 -4.19 -0.22 23.98
N PHE A 90 -5.32 0.02 23.34
CA PHE A 90 -5.88 1.36 23.17
C PHE A 90 -6.54 1.92 24.45
N THR A 91 -6.74 1.11 25.49
CA THR A 91 -7.14 1.59 26.82
C THR A 91 -5.97 2.17 27.61
N ASP A 92 -4.72 1.91 27.22
CA ASP A 92 -3.54 2.47 27.89
C ASP A 92 -3.41 3.97 27.58
N SER A 93 -3.65 4.81 28.57
CA SER A 93 -3.54 6.27 28.45
C SER A 93 -2.10 6.75 28.13
N SER A 94 -1.09 5.93 28.42
CA SER A 94 0.30 6.23 28.12
C SER A 94 0.70 5.87 26.68
N LEU A 95 -0.17 5.15 25.96
CA LEU A 95 0.13 4.72 24.60
C LEU A 95 0.33 5.92 23.68
N ALA A 96 1.51 5.99 23.12
CA ALA A 96 1.86 6.91 22.04
C ALA A 96 2.69 6.17 20.99
N ILE A 97 2.37 6.41 19.74
CA ILE A 97 3.05 5.82 18.58
C ILE A 97 3.52 6.97 17.71
N ASP A 98 4.82 7.13 17.60
CA ASP A 98 5.47 8.12 16.72
C ASP A 98 6.05 7.38 15.51
N VAL A 99 5.54 7.72 14.33
CA VAL A 99 5.89 7.07 13.06
C VAL A 99 6.61 8.05 12.16
N ARG A 100 7.81 7.68 11.72
CA ARG A 100 8.58 8.42 10.74
C ARG A 100 8.70 7.59 9.46
N THR A 101 8.09 8.07 8.38
CA THR A 101 8.22 7.48 7.05
C THR A 101 9.56 7.85 6.41
N THR A 102 10.35 6.87 6.02
CA THR A 102 11.65 7.07 5.36
C THR A 102 11.59 6.83 3.86
N LYS A 103 10.67 5.96 3.42
CA LYS A 103 10.50 5.64 1.99
C LYS A 103 9.03 5.34 1.70
N VAL A 104 8.56 5.78 0.54
CA VAL A 104 7.31 5.36 -0.10
C VAL A 104 7.63 5.07 -1.55
N GLU A 105 7.07 4.02 -2.08
CA GLU A 105 7.24 3.61 -3.49
C GLU A 105 5.94 2.98 -3.99
N VAL A 106 5.50 3.40 -5.17
CA VAL A 106 4.30 2.91 -5.83
C VAL A 106 4.69 2.12 -7.08
N ALA A 107 4.07 0.97 -7.28
CA ALA A 107 4.25 0.16 -8.46
C ALA A 107 3.86 0.93 -9.73
N ARG A 108 4.46 0.59 -10.87
CA ARG A 108 4.16 1.24 -12.15
C ARG A 108 2.68 1.09 -12.56
N SER A 109 2.03 0.02 -12.13
CA SER A 109 0.59 -0.23 -12.34
C SER A 109 -0.30 0.76 -11.58
N GLY A 110 0.21 1.41 -10.52
CA GLY A 110 -0.53 2.37 -9.73
C GLY A 110 -1.55 1.77 -8.76
N ASP A 111 -1.59 0.44 -8.60
CA ASP A 111 -2.57 -0.29 -7.78
C ASP A 111 -2.01 -0.76 -6.43
N TYR A 112 -0.68 -0.90 -6.31
CA TYR A 112 0.02 -1.26 -5.09
C TYR A 112 1.19 -0.32 -4.82
N GLY A 113 1.48 -0.12 -3.54
CA GLY A 113 2.65 0.59 -3.06
C GLY A 113 3.09 0.05 -1.71
N TYR A 114 4.26 0.47 -1.25
CA TYR A 114 4.70 0.23 0.12
C TYR A 114 5.30 1.48 0.74
N ALA A 115 5.24 1.54 2.05
CA ALA A 115 6.00 2.51 2.82
C ALA A 115 6.76 1.81 3.93
N GLN A 116 7.88 2.38 4.32
CA GLN A 116 8.70 1.90 5.43
C GLN A 116 9.28 3.06 6.24
N GLY A 117 9.66 2.74 7.46
CA GLY A 117 10.27 3.75 8.31
C GLY A 117 10.62 3.26 9.70
N THR A 118 10.75 4.22 10.61
CA THR A 118 10.99 3.97 12.02
C THR A 118 9.76 4.26 12.86
N VAL A 119 9.66 3.59 13.99
CA VAL A 119 8.57 3.77 14.95
C VAL A 119 9.16 3.87 16.36
N ILE A 120 8.61 4.78 17.17
CA ILE A 120 8.83 4.85 18.59
C ILE A 120 7.49 4.60 19.27
N GLN A 121 7.42 3.54 20.04
CA GLN A 121 6.23 3.22 20.84
C GLN A 121 6.51 3.50 22.31
N LYS A 122 5.60 4.22 22.97
CA LYS A 122 5.56 4.44 24.41
C LYS A 122 4.30 3.77 24.95
N ALA A 123 4.43 2.91 25.95
CA ALA A 123 3.29 2.20 26.53
C ALA A 123 3.60 1.74 27.96
N THR A 124 2.57 1.41 28.73
CA THR A 124 2.73 0.79 30.05
C THR A 124 3.08 -0.69 29.88
N ASN A 125 4.21 -1.12 30.42
CA ASN A 125 4.56 -2.53 30.50
C ASN A 125 3.61 -3.24 31.48
N PRO A 126 2.86 -4.26 31.05
CA PRO A 126 1.86 -4.91 31.88
C PRO A 126 2.46 -5.66 33.09
N LYS A 127 3.73 -6.09 33.00
CA LYS A 127 4.42 -6.82 34.07
C LYS A 127 5.02 -5.89 35.11
N THR A 128 5.73 -4.85 34.65
CA THR A 128 6.47 -3.93 35.55
C THR A 128 5.61 -2.75 36.00
N ARG A 129 4.48 -2.49 35.32
CA ARG A 129 3.60 -1.31 35.51
C ARG A 129 4.31 0.02 35.28
N LYS A 130 5.47 0.01 34.65
CA LYS A 130 6.24 1.20 34.29
C LYS A 130 5.96 1.59 32.84
N ILE A 131 6.04 2.89 32.56
CA ILE A 131 6.00 3.38 31.20
C ILE A 131 7.37 3.11 30.58
N GLU A 132 7.35 2.44 29.43
CA GLU A 132 8.54 2.06 28.67
C GLU A 132 8.46 2.61 27.26
N THR A 133 9.64 2.85 26.66
CA THR A 133 9.77 3.24 25.26
C THR A 133 10.51 2.15 24.51
N ARG A 134 10.06 1.85 23.30
CA ARG A 134 10.70 0.93 22.36
C ARG A 134 10.83 1.61 21.01
N ASP A 135 12.02 1.57 20.43
CA ASP A 135 12.26 1.98 19.06
C ASP A 135 12.24 0.77 18.13
N GLY A 136 11.81 1.01 16.91
CA GLY A 136 11.63 -0.05 15.93
C GLY A 136 11.60 0.45 14.51
N LYS A 137 11.19 -0.43 13.62
CA LYS A 137 11.01 -0.21 12.19
C LYS A 137 9.74 -0.91 11.74
N TRP A 138 9.20 -0.43 10.66
CA TRP A 138 7.95 -0.93 10.10
C TRP A 138 7.99 -0.92 8.57
N VAL A 139 7.16 -1.76 7.99
CA VAL A 139 6.81 -1.72 6.57
C VAL A 139 5.34 -2.05 6.42
N THR A 140 4.65 -1.28 5.58
CA THR A 140 3.25 -1.46 5.26
C THR A 140 3.08 -1.52 3.75
N VAL A 141 2.31 -2.49 3.27
CA VAL A 141 1.88 -2.61 1.88
C VAL A 141 0.49 -1.99 1.75
N PHE A 142 0.35 -1.16 0.73
CA PHE A 142 -0.89 -0.46 0.41
C PHE A 142 -1.46 -0.95 -0.91
N LYS A 143 -2.78 -0.95 -1.00
CA LYS A 143 -3.54 -1.19 -2.20
C LYS A 143 -4.42 0.02 -2.48
N LYS A 144 -4.57 0.39 -3.74
CA LYS A 144 -5.48 1.43 -4.17
C LYS A 144 -6.85 0.82 -4.44
N ASP A 145 -7.87 1.35 -3.80
CA ASP A 145 -9.25 0.97 -4.04
C ASP A 145 -9.80 1.57 -5.34
N THR A 146 -10.95 1.09 -5.78
CA THR A 146 -11.63 1.55 -7.01
C THR A 146 -12.06 3.01 -6.97
N ASP A 147 -12.24 3.58 -5.77
CA ASP A 147 -12.54 4.99 -5.55
C ASP A 147 -11.27 5.88 -5.53
N GLY A 148 -10.09 5.28 -5.71
CA GLY A 148 -8.80 5.96 -5.70
C GLY A 148 -8.18 6.12 -4.31
N SER A 149 -8.84 5.71 -3.24
CA SER A 149 -8.28 5.75 -1.89
C SER A 149 -7.25 4.64 -1.67
N TRP A 150 -6.28 4.89 -0.79
CA TRP A 150 -5.27 3.91 -0.42
C TRP A 150 -5.62 3.28 0.93
N LYS A 151 -5.40 1.96 1.06
CA LYS A 151 -5.62 1.19 2.29
C LYS A 151 -4.43 0.27 2.56
N ALA A 152 -4.06 0.12 3.83
CA ALA A 152 -3.06 -0.87 4.25
C ALA A 152 -3.66 -2.28 4.15
N VAL A 153 -3.00 -3.16 3.38
CA VAL A 153 -3.42 -4.56 3.21
C VAL A 153 -2.52 -5.53 3.96
N ALA A 154 -1.27 -5.15 4.22
CA ALA A 154 -0.37 -5.88 5.10
C ALA A 154 0.50 -4.90 5.86
N ASP A 155 0.56 -5.05 7.17
CA ASP A 155 1.31 -4.16 8.05
C ASP A 155 2.15 -4.98 9.02
N THR A 156 3.42 -4.62 9.17
CA THR A 156 4.31 -5.26 10.12
C THR A 156 5.27 -4.26 10.73
N PHE A 157 5.57 -4.49 12.00
CA PHE A 157 6.63 -3.77 12.68
C PHE A 157 7.40 -4.72 13.59
N ASN A 158 8.61 -4.33 13.92
CA ASN A 158 9.39 -5.01 14.95
C ASN A 158 10.30 -4.02 15.69
N PHE A 159 10.72 -4.39 16.88
CA PHE A 159 11.57 -3.55 17.71
C PHE A 159 13.06 -3.86 17.49
N ASN A 160 13.92 -2.85 17.71
CA ASN A 160 15.36 -2.97 17.53
C ASN A 160 16.04 -3.63 18.73
N GLY A 161 15.38 -3.62 19.89
CA GLY A 161 15.92 -4.14 21.12
C GLY A 161 14.87 -4.24 22.24
N PRO A 162 15.31 -4.55 23.46
CA PRO A 162 14.41 -4.57 24.62
C PRO A 162 13.85 -3.18 24.94
N ALA A 163 12.75 -3.15 25.67
CA ALA A 163 12.16 -1.91 26.14
C ALA A 163 13.07 -1.18 27.14
N THR A 164 13.07 0.16 27.09
CA THR A 164 13.77 1.03 28.01
C THR A 164 12.77 1.74 28.91
N ALA A 165 12.91 1.61 30.22
CA ALA A 165 12.08 2.31 31.19
C ALA A 165 12.34 3.82 31.13
N ILE A 166 11.29 4.62 31.12
CA ILE A 166 11.36 6.07 31.30
C ILE A 166 11.56 6.35 32.79
N ARG A 167 12.63 7.09 33.13
CA ARG A 167 12.94 7.53 34.50
C ARG A 167 12.12 8.77 34.87
#